data_4c73a280037a840051d137970da6dae6
#
_entry.id   4c73a280037a840051d137970da6dae6
#
_cell.length_a   1.000
_cell.length_b   1.000
_cell.length_c   1.000
_cell.angle_alpha   90.00
_cell.angle_beta   90.00
_cell.angle_gamma   90.00
#
_symmetry.space_group_name_H-M   'P 1'
#
loop_
_entity.id
_entity.type
_entity.pdbx_description
1 polymer ?
#
loop_
_entity_poly.entity_id
_entity_poly.type
_entity_poly.pdbx_seq_one_letter_code
_entity_poly.pdbx_strand_id
1 'polypeptide(L)'
;MQRSVTAEESYRRGRDHLDRGEMQPALDHFRAAHQVDRANPRYRSFYGLGLALVERRFDRALELCRSAAKEEFFNPELYHNLARVHLAFGFKAEAIRYLRRGLMIDPGNGAMQEELRGLGLRRRPVLSFLPRRHPVNRLLGRFIRPWGVVEEEPAPEPQSA
;
A
#
# COMPACT_ATOMS: atom_id res chain seq x y z
N MET A 1 3.40 7.93 -39.86
CA MET A 1 2.58 6.91 -39.17
C MET A 1 2.91 6.94 -37.69
N GLN A 2 2.15 7.65 -36.88
CA GLN A 2 2.25 7.57 -35.41
C GLN A 2 1.72 6.19 -34.99
N ARG A 3 2.58 5.32 -34.46
CA ARG A 3 2.12 4.12 -33.77
C ARG A 3 1.28 4.57 -32.58
N SER A 4 -0.01 4.26 -32.60
CA SER A 4 -0.84 4.45 -31.40
C SER A 4 -0.25 3.59 -30.28
N VAL A 5 0.26 4.24 -29.26
CA VAL A 5 0.79 3.54 -28.08
C VAL A 5 -0.39 2.80 -27.42
N THR A 6 -0.24 1.49 -27.23
CA THR A 6 -1.31 0.70 -26.61
C THR A 6 -1.44 1.07 -25.12
N ALA A 7 -2.62 0.81 -24.54
CA ALA A 7 -2.84 1.03 -23.10
C ALA A 7 -1.80 0.28 -22.26
N GLU A 8 -1.51 -0.97 -22.62
CA GLU A 8 -0.53 -1.79 -21.91
C GLU A 8 0.90 -1.23 -22.03
N GLU A 9 1.29 -0.73 -23.19
CA GLU A 9 2.59 -0.09 -23.36
C GLU A 9 2.72 1.18 -22.53
N SER A 10 1.67 2.00 -22.50
CA SER A 10 1.61 3.18 -21.63
C SER A 10 1.71 2.78 -20.15
N TYR A 11 0.95 1.77 -19.73
CA TYR A 11 1.00 1.27 -18.37
C TYR A 11 2.41 0.79 -17.98
N ARG A 12 3.08 -0.01 -18.82
CA ARG A 12 4.45 -0.49 -18.57
C ARG A 12 5.43 0.67 -18.43
N ARG A 13 5.39 1.64 -19.33
CA ARG A 13 6.24 2.84 -19.25
C ARG A 13 5.99 3.61 -17.95
N GLY A 14 4.71 3.75 -17.56
CA GLY A 14 4.34 4.36 -16.29
C GLY A 14 4.95 3.65 -15.08
N ARG A 15 4.97 2.31 -15.10
CA ARG A 15 5.62 1.49 -14.07
C ARG A 15 7.13 1.74 -14.03
N ASP A 16 7.78 1.72 -15.18
CA ASP A 16 9.23 1.97 -15.28
C ASP A 16 9.63 3.35 -14.75
N HIS A 17 8.83 4.39 -15.01
CA HIS A 17 9.04 5.72 -14.45
C HIS A 17 8.80 5.76 -12.94
N LEU A 18 7.74 5.08 -12.46
CA LEU A 18 7.44 4.99 -11.03
C LEU A 18 8.58 4.34 -10.24
N ASP A 19 9.15 3.26 -10.77
CA ASP A 19 10.26 2.53 -10.15
C ASP A 19 11.56 3.35 -10.11
N ARG A 20 11.73 4.29 -11.04
CA ARG A 20 12.83 5.27 -11.03
C ARG A 20 12.55 6.50 -10.17
N GLY A 21 11.37 6.61 -9.57
CA GLY A 21 10.97 7.79 -8.80
C GLY A 21 10.56 8.99 -9.64
N GLU A 22 10.35 8.82 -10.93
CA GLU A 22 9.96 9.85 -11.89
C GLU A 22 8.43 10.02 -11.89
N MET A 23 7.89 10.65 -10.84
CA MET A 23 6.45 10.63 -10.54
C MET A 23 5.58 11.30 -11.59
N GLN A 24 6.02 12.44 -12.17
CA GLN A 24 5.24 13.17 -13.19
C GLN A 24 5.12 12.38 -14.50
N PRO A 25 6.21 11.87 -15.12
CA PRO A 25 6.12 10.99 -16.27
C PRO A 25 5.28 9.73 -16.00
N ALA A 26 5.41 9.13 -14.81
CA ALA A 26 4.61 7.97 -14.42
C ALA A 26 3.10 8.29 -14.47
N LEU A 27 2.68 9.42 -13.87
CA LEU A 27 1.28 9.86 -13.90
C LEU A 27 0.77 10.06 -15.33
N ASP A 28 1.56 10.70 -16.21
CA ASP A 28 1.15 10.98 -17.58
C ASP A 28 0.93 9.67 -18.37
N HIS A 29 1.79 8.69 -18.17
CA HIS A 29 1.64 7.37 -18.76
C HIS A 29 0.47 6.57 -18.18
N PHE A 30 0.23 6.60 -16.87
CA PHE A 30 -0.94 5.95 -16.25
C PHE A 30 -2.24 6.61 -16.68
N ARG A 31 -2.25 7.95 -16.83
CA ARG A 31 -3.41 8.68 -17.37
C ARG A 31 -3.72 8.24 -18.80
N ALA A 32 -2.70 8.13 -19.66
CA ALA A 32 -2.87 7.66 -21.04
C ALA A 32 -3.42 6.23 -21.08
N ALA A 33 -2.89 5.30 -20.28
CA ALA A 33 -3.39 3.94 -20.21
C ALA A 33 -4.87 3.90 -19.77
N HIS A 34 -5.22 4.63 -18.71
CA HIS A 34 -6.59 4.71 -18.20
C HIS A 34 -7.56 5.40 -19.17
N GLN A 35 -7.11 6.35 -19.98
CA GLN A 35 -7.95 6.99 -21.02
C GLN A 35 -8.32 6.02 -22.14
N VAL A 36 -7.41 5.11 -22.49
CA VAL A 36 -7.65 4.09 -23.54
C VAL A 36 -8.57 2.98 -23.01
N ASP A 37 -8.34 2.50 -21.78
CA ASP A 37 -9.17 1.46 -21.15
C ASP A 37 -9.51 1.84 -19.70
N ARG A 38 -10.67 2.50 -19.55
CA ARG A 38 -11.18 2.93 -18.24
C ARG A 38 -11.72 1.80 -17.39
N ALA A 39 -12.07 0.69 -18.01
CA ALA A 39 -12.62 -0.46 -17.32
C ALA A 39 -11.54 -1.26 -16.59
N ASN A 40 -10.30 -1.22 -17.06
CA ASN A 40 -9.21 -1.98 -16.49
C ASN A 40 -8.87 -1.53 -15.05
N PRO A 41 -9.04 -2.40 -14.02
CA PRO A 41 -8.82 -2.03 -12.63
C PRO A 41 -7.38 -1.66 -12.34
N ARG A 42 -6.41 -2.30 -13.00
CA ARG A 42 -4.98 -2.02 -12.79
C ARG A 42 -4.63 -0.61 -13.27
N TYR A 43 -5.05 -0.23 -14.48
CA TYR A 43 -4.78 1.12 -15.01
C TYR A 43 -5.47 2.19 -14.16
N ARG A 44 -6.70 1.92 -13.72
CA ARG A 44 -7.47 2.80 -12.83
C ARG A 44 -6.75 3.02 -11.49
N SER A 45 -6.24 1.95 -10.87
CA SER A 45 -5.53 2.01 -9.60
C SER A 45 -4.21 2.77 -9.69
N PHE A 46 -3.41 2.51 -10.74
CA PHE A 46 -2.14 3.22 -10.93
C PHE A 46 -2.33 4.69 -11.28
N TYR A 47 -3.36 5.01 -12.07
CA TYR A 47 -3.73 6.40 -12.30
C TYR A 47 -4.14 7.10 -10.99
N GLY A 48 -4.93 6.43 -10.14
CA GLY A 48 -5.26 6.92 -8.80
C GLY A 48 -4.01 7.17 -7.94
N LEU A 49 -3.07 6.22 -7.92
CA LEU A 49 -1.79 6.39 -7.23
C LEU A 49 -1.02 7.61 -7.74
N GLY A 50 -0.90 7.79 -9.05
CA GLY A 50 -0.26 8.95 -9.65
C GLY A 50 -0.90 10.26 -9.24
N LEU A 51 -2.24 10.35 -9.22
CA LEU A 51 -2.98 11.52 -8.74
C LEU A 51 -2.68 11.86 -7.26
N ALA A 52 -2.52 10.84 -6.42
CA ALA A 52 -2.15 11.03 -5.02
C ALA A 52 -0.73 11.58 -4.85
N LEU A 53 0.22 11.00 -5.57
CA LEU A 53 1.64 11.33 -5.41
C LEU A 53 2.01 12.70 -6.01
N VAL A 54 1.43 13.04 -7.16
CA VAL A 54 1.79 14.23 -7.95
C VAL A 54 0.81 15.38 -7.72
N GLU A 55 -0.48 15.14 -7.99
CA GLU A 55 -1.50 16.20 -7.92
C GLU A 55 -2.12 16.38 -6.52
N ARG A 56 -1.77 15.53 -5.58
CA ARG A 56 -2.25 15.57 -4.18
C ARG A 56 -3.79 15.50 -4.07
N ARG A 57 -4.45 14.81 -5.00
CA ARG A 57 -5.91 14.69 -5.05
C ARG A 57 -6.39 13.43 -4.32
N PHE A 58 -6.43 13.50 -2.98
CA PHE A 58 -6.71 12.34 -2.12
C PHE A 58 -8.04 11.66 -2.46
N ASP A 59 -9.16 12.38 -2.44
CA ASP A 59 -10.49 11.78 -2.60
C ASP A 59 -10.63 11.06 -3.94
N ARG A 60 -10.16 11.69 -5.01
CA ARG A 60 -10.21 11.08 -6.35
C ARG A 60 -9.28 9.87 -6.47
N ALA A 61 -8.09 9.96 -5.93
CA ALA A 61 -7.13 8.86 -5.90
C ALA A 61 -7.71 7.65 -5.15
N LEU A 62 -8.29 7.93 -3.98
CA LEU A 62 -8.88 6.91 -3.12
C LEU A 62 -10.09 6.23 -3.77
N GLU A 63 -10.98 6.99 -4.41
CA GLU A 63 -12.11 6.48 -5.17
C GLU A 63 -11.67 5.49 -6.26
N LEU A 64 -10.70 5.91 -7.09
CA LEU A 64 -10.18 5.09 -8.19
C LEU A 64 -9.52 3.81 -7.68
N CYS A 65 -8.66 3.90 -6.67
CA CYS A 65 -7.99 2.73 -6.11
C CYS A 65 -8.97 1.79 -5.39
N ARG A 66 -9.96 2.32 -4.65
CA ARG A 66 -10.97 1.49 -3.97
C ARG A 66 -11.87 0.78 -4.95
N SER A 67 -12.33 1.45 -6.00
CA SER A 67 -13.15 0.82 -7.03
C SER A 67 -12.41 -0.31 -7.73
N ALA A 68 -11.12 -0.12 -8.03
CA ALA A 68 -10.28 -1.15 -8.61
C ALA A 68 -10.11 -2.37 -7.67
N ALA A 69 -9.77 -2.13 -6.41
CA ALA A 69 -9.59 -3.20 -5.44
C ALA A 69 -10.90 -3.94 -5.07
N LYS A 70 -12.06 -3.30 -5.26
CA LYS A 70 -13.36 -3.95 -5.11
C LYS A 70 -13.65 -4.91 -6.26
N GLU A 71 -13.22 -4.58 -7.46
CA GLU A 71 -13.43 -5.37 -8.66
C GLU A 71 -12.46 -6.56 -8.75
N GLU A 72 -11.16 -6.33 -8.49
CA GLU A 72 -10.14 -7.38 -8.43
C GLU A 72 -9.66 -7.58 -6.98
N PHE A 73 -10.49 -8.11 -6.12
CA PHE A 73 -10.22 -8.21 -4.69
C PHE A 73 -9.13 -9.24 -4.30
N PHE A 74 -8.67 -10.07 -5.23
CA PHE A 74 -7.52 -10.97 -5.05
C PHE A 74 -6.20 -10.43 -5.64
N ASN A 75 -6.17 -9.19 -6.11
CA ASN A 75 -4.97 -8.59 -6.66
C ASN A 75 -4.21 -7.81 -5.56
N PRO A 76 -3.06 -8.31 -5.05
CA PRO A 76 -2.32 -7.68 -3.96
C PRO A 76 -1.78 -6.29 -4.33
N GLU A 77 -1.47 -6.05 -5.61
CA GLU A 77 -0.93 -4.80 -6.10
C GLU A 77 -1.90 -3.62 -5.90
N LEU A 78 -3.22 -3.88 -6.01
CA LEU A 78 -4.24 -2.85 -5.81
C LEU A 78 -4.33 -2.41 -4.34
N TYR A 79 -4.11 -3.33 -3.40
CA TYR A 79 -4.01 -3.01 -1.98
C TYR A 79 -2.71 -2.27 -1.65
N HIS A 80 -1.62 -2.61 -2.34
CA HIS A 80 -0.37 -1.87 -2.22
C HIS A 80 -0.55 -0.41 -2.65
N ASN A 81 -1.19 -0.18 -3.80
CA ASN A 81 -1.48 1.18 -4.27
C ASN A 81 -2.39 1.94 -3.29
N LEU A 82 -3.42 1.30 -2.71
CA LEU A 82 -4.24 1.90 -1.66
C LEU A 82 -3.41 2.31 -0.44
N ALA A 83 -2.50 1.45 0.01
CA ALA A 83 -1.61 1.77 1.12
C ALA A 83 -0.73 2.99 0.79
N ARG A 84 -0.13 3.03 -0.39
CA ARG A 84 0.72 4.15 -0.83
C ARG A 84 -0.06 5.46 -0.97
N VAL A 85 -1.32 5.41 -1.44
CA VAL A 85 -2.21 6.57 -1.44
C VAL A 85 -2.41 7.09 0.00
N HIS A 86 -2.72 6.23 0.95
CA HIS A 86 -2.89 6.64 2.34
C HIS A 86 -1.59 7.18 2.95
N LEU A 87 -0.43 6.57 2.67
CA LEU A 87 0.87 7.05 3.14
C LEU A 87 1.22 8.43 2.61
N ALA A 88 0.90 8.70 1.34
CA ALA A 88 1.15 10.01 0.74
C ALA A 88 0.45 11.16 1.49
N PHE A 89 -0.61 10.85 2.25
CA PHE A 89 -1.37 11.83 3.05
C PHE A 89 -1.23 11.64 4.57
N GLY A 90 -0.30 10.78 5.01
CA GLY A 90 -0.02 10.58 6.43
C GLY A 90 -0.98 9.65 7.16
N PHE A 91 -1.93 9.00 6.49
CA PHE A 91 -2.89 8.06 7.08
C PHE A 91 -2.24 6.69 7.30
N LYS A 92 -1.35 6.61 8.28
CA LYS A 92 -0.51 5.45 8.56
C LYS A 92 -1.32 4.20 8.96
N ALA A 93 -2.35 4.37 9.76
CA ALA A 93 -3.18 3.26 10.24
C ALA A 93 -3.90 2.55 9.08
N GLU A 94 -4.49 3.33 8.18
CA GLU A 94 -5.16 2.83 6.99
C GLU A 94 -4.19 2.14 6.03
N ALA A 95 -3.02 2.73 5.83
CA ALA A 95 -1.97 2.13 5.00
C ALA A 95 -1.55 0.75 5.53
N ILE A 96 -1.35 0.62 6.84
CA ILE A 96 -1.03 -0.65 7.50
C ILE A 96 -2.11 -1.71 7.24
N ARG A 97 -3.39 -1.33 7.31
CA ARG A 97 -4.51 -2.24 7.04
C ARG A 97 -4.45 -2.76 5.60
N TYR A 98 -4.20 -1.88 4.62
CA TYR A 98 -4.13 -2.27 3.21
C TYR A 98 -2.88 -3.11 2.91
N LEU A 99 -1.70 -2.77 3.47
CA LEU A 99 -0.50 -3.60 3.35
C LEU A 99 -0.72 -5.02 3.90
N ARG A 100 -1.34 -5.13 5.08
CA ARG A 100 -1.68 -6.44 5.65
C ARG A 100 -2.64 -7.21 4.75
N ARG A 101 -3.65 -6.54 4.19
CA ARG A 101 -4.60 -7.21 3.29
C ARG A 101 -3.92 -7.70 2.01
N GLY A 102 -3.02 -6.92 1.43
CA GLY A 102 -2.21 -7.36 0.30
C GLY A 102 -1.32 -8.55 0.64
N LEU A 103 -0.68 -8.54 1.82
CA LEU A 103 0.15 -9.65 2.31
C LEU A 103 -0.64 -10.91 2.71
N MET A 104 -1.94 -10.82 2.99
CA MET A 104 -2.80 -11.99 3.13
C MET A 104 -3.03 -12.71 1.80
N ILE A 105 -2.99 -11.97 0.68
CA ILE A 105 -3.15 -12.52 -0.67
C ILE A 105 -1.80 -13.03 -1.20
N ASP A 106 -0.75 -12.21 -1.07
CA ASP A 106 0.62 -12.54 -1.47
C ASP A 106 1.57 -12.33 -0.29
N PRO A 107 1.75 -13.35 0.56
CA PRO A 107 2.66 -13.28 1.69
C PRO A 107 4.12 -13.08 1.33
N GLY A 108 4.50 -13.44 0.10
CA GLY A 108 5.87 -13.33 -0.42
C GLY A 108 6.24 -11.93 -0.93
N ASN A 109 5.32 -10.97 -0.95
CA ASN A 109 5.57 -9.65 -1.50
C ASN A 109 6.57 -8.84 -0.65
N GLY A 110 7.82 -8.88 -1.08
CA GLY A 110 8.94 -8.23 -0.38
C GLY A 110 8.77 -6.72 -0.24
N ALA A 111 8.25 -6.06 -1.27
CA ALA A 111 8.04 -4.61 -1.24
C ALA A 111 7.04 -4.19 -0.14
N MET A 112 5.88 -4.87 -0.08
CA MET A 112 4.90 -4.60 0.97
C MET A 112 5.41 -4.96 2.38
N GLN A 113 6.19 -6.05 2.50
CA GLN A 113 6.81 -6.42 3.78
C GLN A 113 7.80 -5.37 4.26
N GLU A 114 8.61 -4.81 3.35
CA GLU A 114 9.60 -3.80 3.68
C GLU A 114 8.93 -2.48 4.05
N GLU A 115 7.93 -2.06 3.29
CA GLU A 115 7.16 -0.86 3.60
C GLU A 115 6.46 -0.98 4.96
N LEU A 116 5.84 -2.13 5.25
CA LEU A 116 5.23 -2.39 6.56
C LEU A 116 6.25 -2.37 7.71
N ARG A 117 7.47 -2.90 7.50
CA ARG A 117 8.57 -2.82 8.47
C ARG A 117 9.02 -1.37 8.70
N GLY A 118 9.15 -0.59 7.63
CA GLY A 118 9.54 0.82 7.68
C GLY A 118 8.55 1.70 8.44
N LEU A 119 7.27 1.30 8.50
CA LEU A 119 6.26 1.99 9.28
C LEU A 119 6.40 1.83 10.80
N GLY A 120 7.41 1.06 11.27
CA GLY A 120 7.77 0.96 12.68
C GLY A 120 6.77 0.20 13.52
N LEU A 121 6.04 -0.75 12.93
CA LEU A 121 5.17 -1.64 13.68
C LEU A 121 6.00 -2.53 14.61
N ARG A 122 6.02 -2.19 15.87
CA ARG A 122 6.62 -3.03 16.92
C ARG A 122 5.67 -4.20 17.18
N ARG A 123 6.20 -5.42 17.11
CA ARG A 123 5.45 -6.62 17.51
C ARG A 123 5.05 -6.48 18.98
N ARG A 124 3.81 -6.82 19.33
CA ARG A 124 3.41 -6.95 20.74
C ARG A 124 4.26 -8.03 21.40
N PRO A 125 4.62 -7.87 22.68
CA PRO A 125 5.27 -8.95 23.40
C PRO A 125 4.33 -10.16 23.43
N VAL A 126 4.90 -11.37 23.31
CA VAL A 126 4.14 -12.64 23.30
C VAL A 126 3.29 -12.77 24.56
N LEU A 127 3.82 -12.31 25.68
CA LEU A 127 3.13 -12.25 26.97
C LEU A 127 2.93 -10.77 27.33
N SER A 128 1.69 -10.27 27.23
CA SER A 128 1.33 -8.85 27.44
C SER A 128 1.50 -8.40 28.90
N PHE A 129 1.46 -9.34 29.85
CA PHE A 129 1.64 -9.07 31.28
C PHE A 129 3.12 -9.01 31.72
N LEU A 130 4.07 -9.33 30.85
CA LEU A 130 5.51 -9.24 31.14
C LEU A 130 6.15 -8.09 30.34
N PRO A 131 7.12 -7.36 30.95
CA PRO A 131 7.88 -6.35 30.24
C PRO A 131 8.50 -6.90 28.96
N ARG A 132 8.55 -6.11 27.89
CA ARG A 132 9.16 -6.51 26.60
C ARG A 132 10.60 -7.01 26.74
N ARG A 133 11.34 -6.47 27.71
CA ARG A 133 12.74 -6.83 28.02
C ARG A 133 12.87 -8.16 28.76
N HIS A 134 11.77 -8.74 29.23
CA HIS A 134 11.82 -9.99 29.97
C HIS A 134 12.38 -11.12 29.11
N PRO A 135 13.32 -11.94 29.62
CA PRO A 135 14.01 -12.99 28.86
C PRO A 135 13.02 -13.99 28.23
N VAL A 136 11.91 -14.28 28.89
CA VAL A 136 10.85 -15.17 28.39
C VAL A 136 10.20 -14.59 27.12
N ASN A 137 9.89 -13.29 27.06
CA ASN A 137 9.36 -12.67 25.86
C ASN A 137 10.36 -12.68 24.70
N ARG A 138 11.66 -12.56 25.00
CA ARG A 138 12.74 -12.66 23.99
C ARG A 138 12.89 -14.08 23.47
N LEU A 139 12.80 -15.08 24.34
CA LEU A 139 12.92 -16.49 23.97
C LEU A 139 11.72 -16.96 23.17
N LEU A 140 10.49 -16.70 23.64
CA LEU A 140 9.24 -17.05 22.95
C LEU A 140 9.11 -16.34 21.60
N GLY A 141 9.51 -15.08 21.49
CA GLY A 141 9.52 -14.36 20.21
C GLY A 141 10.48 -14.94 19.15
N ARG A 142 11.42 -15.81 19.56
CA ARG A 142 12.33 -16.54 18.66
C ARG A 142 11.70 -17.84 18.13
N PHE A 143 10.90 -18.51 18.96
CA PHE A 143 10.34 -19.83 18.65
C PHE A 143 8.91 -19.77 18.09
N ILE A 144 8.13 -18.81 18.56
CA ILE A 144 6.79 -18.58 18.02
C ILE A 144 6.93 -17.62 16.85
N ARG A 145 6.96 -18.14 15.63
CA ARG A 145 6.69 -17.41 14.40
C ARG A 145 5.20 -17.49 14.13
N PRO A 146 4.35 -16.67 14.75
CA PRO A 146 2.97 -16.56 14.32
C PRO A 146 2.93 -15.58 13.14
N TRP A 147 2.50 -16.06 12.03
CA TRP A 147 2.04 -15.25 10.95
C TRP A 147 0.88 -14.36 11.46
N GLY A 148 1.14 -13.07 11.59
CA GLY A 148 0.17 -12.06 11.26
C GLY A 148 -0.90 -11.67 12.26
N VAL A 149 -0.61 -11.44 13.55
CA VAL A 149 -1.50 -10.57 14.34
C VAL A 149 -0.67 -9.44 14.94
N VAL A 150 -0.71 -8.30 14.29
CA VAL A 150 -0.27 -7.03 14.86
C VAL A 150 -1.56 -6.26 15.17
N GLU A 151 -1.94 -6.22 16.43
CA GLU A 151 -3.03 -5.35 16.89
C GLU A 151 -2.53 -3.92 17.00
N GLU A 152 -3.33 -2.95 16.58
CA GLU A 152 -3.08 -1.53 16.74
C GLU A 152 -2.99 -1.16 18.22
N GLU A 153 -1.99 -0.35 18.57
CA GLU A 153 -1.95 0.35 19.84
C GLU A 153 -3.10 1.39 19.82
N PRO A 154 -4.00 1.41 20.79
CA PRO A 154 -5.00 2.47 20.86
C PRO A 154 -4.30 3.82 20.94
N ALA A 155 -4.82 4.81 20.20
CA ALA A 155 -4.33 6.17 20.26
C ALA A 155 -4.33 6.66 21.72
N PRO A 156 -3.32 7.44 22.16
CA PRO A 156 -3.33 8.02 23.49
C PRO A 156 -4.57 8.90 23.62
N GLU A 157 -5.33 8.69 24.71
CA GLU A 157 -6.47 9.53 25.05
C GLU A 157 -6.02 10.98 25.18
N PRO A 158 -6.81 11.96 24.68
CA PRO A 158 -6.49 13.35 24.87
C PRO A 158 -6.50 13.64 26.37
N GLN A 159 -5.35 14.07 26.87
CA GLN A 159 -5.25 14.59 28.25
C GLN A 159 -6.16 15.80 28.36
N SER A 160 -7.25 15.63 29.11
CA SER A 160 -8.12 16.73 29.53
C SER A 160 -7.31 17.68 30.41
N ALA A 161 -7.13 18.91 29.93
CA ALA A 161 -6.67 20.05 30.71
C ALA A 161 -7.77 20.55 31.61
#